data_2bd83f373cccf47d91e5db8bb7e7962f
#
_entry.id   2bd83f373cccf47d91e5db8bb7e7962f
#
_cell.length_a   1.000
_cell.length_b   1.000
_cell.length_c   1.000
_cell.angle_alpha   90.00
_cell.angle_beta   90.00
_cell.angle_gamma   90.00
#
_symmetry.space_group_name_H-M   'P 1'
#
loop_
_entity.id
_entity.type
_entity.pdbx_description
1 polymer ?
#
loop_
_entity_poly.entity_id
_entity_poly.type
_entity_poly.pdbx_seq_one_letter_code
_entity_poly.pdbx_strand_id
1 'polypeptide(L)'
;QAKAEQDSVGGVIECVIEGLPAGIGDPMFGGLENRIARTVFAIPAVKGVEFGAGFAAARLRGSENNDPFCVENGKIVTKTNHCGGILGGISNGMPVVFRAAFKPTPSISREQDSVSLSRMEETKLVIHGRHDPCIVPRAVPCVEAAAAIAVLDAMMERKKELGYGY
;
A
#
# COMPACT_ATOMS: atom_id res chain seq x y z
N GLN A 1 25.33 -4.68 2.37
CA GLN A 1 25.44 -6.04 2.87
C GLN A 1 24.86 -7.01 1.82
N ALA A 2 23.54 -7.01 1.49
CA ALA A 2 22.88 -7.95 0.56
C ALA A 2 23.63 -8.10 -0.79
N LYS A 3 24.08 -6.96 -1.38
CA LYS A 3 24.83 -6.99 -2.64
C LYS A 3 26.15 -7.77 -2.52
N ALA A 4 26.87 -7.64 -1.37
CA ALA A 4 28.11 -8.37 -1.13
C ALA A 4 27.86 -9.88 -0.92
N GLU A 5 26.68 -10.23 -0.47
CA GLU A 5 26.23 -11.62 -0.26
C GLU A 5 25.54 -12.22 -1.50
N GLN A 6 25.52 -11.48 -2.63
CA GLN A 6 24.84 -11.86 -3.88
C GLN A 6 23.36 -12.14 -3.72
N ASP A 7 22.73 -11.51 -2.73
CA ASP A 7 21.36 -11.70 -2.30
C ASP A 7 20.55 -10.40 -2.44
N SER A 8 19.26 -10.44 -2.11
CA SER A 8 18.34 -9.31 -2.14
C SER A 8 17.52 -9.21 -0.86
N VAL A 9 17.01 -8.02 -0.60
CA VAL A 9 16.11 -7.72 0.51
C VAL A 9 14.86 -7.03 0.01
N GLY A 10 13.76 -7.28 0.70
CA GLY A 10 12.52 -6.53 0.53
C GLY A 10 12.48 -5.30 1.43
N GLY A 11 11.28 -4.77 1.61
CA GLY A 11 11.04 -3.66 2.54
C GLY A 11 9.60 -3.18 2.48
N VAL A 12 9.33 -2.12 3.22
CA VAL A 12 8.01 -1.50 3.33
C VAL A 12 8.11 -0.05 2.88
N ILE A 13 7.14 0.39 2.09
CA ILE A 13 6.93 1.80 1.73
C ILE A 13 5.70 2.28 2.47
N GLU A 14 5.84 3.33 3.25
CA GLU A 14 4.71 4.08 3.80
C GLU A 14 4.38 5.23 2.86
N CYS A 15 3.09 5.40 2.57
CA CYS A 15 2.56 6.48 1.77
C CYS A 15 1.52 7.25 2.57
N VAL A 16 1.63 8.58 2.54
CA VAL A 16 0.70 9.50 3.19
C VAL A 16 0.06 10.38 2.13
N ILE A 17 -1.27 10.44 2.11
CA ILE A 17 -2.05 11.31 1.23
C ILE A 17 -2.67 12.40 2.09
N GLU A 18 -2.25 13.63 1.90
CA GLU A 18 -2.72 14.78 2.64
C GLU A 18 -3.72 15.62 1.83
N GLY A 19 -4.57 16.36 2.53
CA GLY A 19 -5.49 17.30 1.93
C GLY A 19 -6.71 16.68 1.23
N LEU A 20 -6.92 15.38 1.39
CA LEU A 20 -8.12 14.72 0.87
C LEU A 20 -9.33 15.13 1.73
N PRO A 21 -10.41 15.71 1.14
CA PRO A 21 -11.59 16.07 1.90
C PRO A 21 -12.32 14.82 2.43
N ALA A 22 -13.10 14.98 3.49
CA ALA A 22 -14.00 13.94 3.94
C ALA A 22 -15.08 13.65 2.88
N GLY A 23 -15.49 12.38 2.78
CA GLY A 23 -16.59 11.98 1.89
C GLY A 23 -16.15 11.45 0.51
N ILE A 24 -14.87 11.11 0.31
CA ILE A 24 -14.36 10.49 -0.91
C ILE A 24 -14.32 8.98 -0.73
N GLY A 25 -14.85 8.25 -1.68
CA GLY A 25 -14.99 6.79 -1.67
C GLY A 25 -16.42 6.36 -1.39
N ASP A 26 -16.64 5.06 -1.36
CA ASP A 26 -17.94 4.41 -1.18
C ASP A 26 -17.87 3.34 -0.11
N PRO A 27 -19.02 2.90 0.42
CA PRO A 27 -19.04 1.73 1.29
C PRO A 27 -18.66 0.44 0.54
N MET A 28 -18.14 -0.53 1.29
CA MET A 28 -17.88 -1.90 0.83
C MET A 28 -16.94 -1.96 -0.39
N PHE A 29 -17.43 -2.45 -1.53
CA PHE A 29 -16.61 -2.82 -2.70
C PHE A 29 -15.97 -1.63 -3.44
N GLY A 30 -16.60 -0.46 -3.42
CA GLY A 30 -16.11 0.78 -3.99
C GLY A 30 -15.23 1.61 -3.04
N GLY A 31 -14.95 1.07 -1.85
CA GLY A 31 -14.23 1.78 -0.80
C GLY A 31 -12.86 2.28 -1.22
N LEU A 32 -12.44 3.40 -0.64
CA LEU A 32 -11.16 4.03 -0.96
C LEU A 32 -9.97 3.09 -0.67
N GLU A 33 -10.05 2.31 0.43
CA GLU A 33 -9.06 1.27 0.75
C GLU A 33 -8.96 0.23 -0.35
N ASN A 34 -10.11 -0.22 -0.89
CA ASN A 34 -10.18 -1.23 -1.95
C ASN A 34 -9.55 -0.70 -3.24
N ARG A 35 -9.81 0.57 -3.59
CA ARG A 35 -9.27 1.22 -4.79
C ARG A 35 -7.76 1.37 -4.69
N ILE A 36 -7.26 1.88 -3.55
CA ILE A 36 -5.82 2.02 -3.30
C ILE A 36 -5.15 0.65 -3.30
N ALA A 37 -5.67 -0.32 -2.55
CA ALA A 37 -5.10 -1.66 -2.48
C ALA A 37 -5.03 -2.32 -3.87
N ARG A 38 -6.10 -2.22 -4.67
CA ARG A 38 -6.15 -2.77 -6.03
C ARG A 38 -5.05 -2.19 -6.93
N THR A 39 -4.85 -0.87 -6.90
CA THR A 39 -3.83 -0.21 -7.73
C THR A 39 -2.42 -0.52 -7.23
N VAL A 40 -2.21 -0.55 -5.91
CA VAL A 40 -0.92 -0.86 -5.29
C VAL A 40 -0.53 -2.33 -5.52
N PHE A 41 -1.48 -3.27 -5.42
CA PHE A 41 -1.20 -4.68 -5.73
C PHE A 41 -0.89 -4.94 -7.21
N ALA A 42 -1.23 -4.03 -8.11
CA ALA A 42 -0.82 -4.10 -9.52
C ALA A 42 0.69 -3.84 -9.70
N ILE A 43 1.36 -3.24 -8.73
CA ILE A 43 2.81 -3.02 -8.76
C ILE A 43 3.52 -4.36 -8.53
N PRO A 44 4.44 -4.78 -9.43
CA PRO A 44 5.21 -6.00 -9.24
C PRO A 44 5.92 -6.05 -7.89
N ALA A 45 5.99 -7.22 -7.30
CA ALA A 45 6.62 -7.53 -6.01
C ALA A 45 5.86 -7.06 -4.75
N VAL A 46 4.76 -6.35 -4.87
CA VAL A 46 3.88 -6.07 -3.72
C VAL A 46 3.28 -7.38 -3.20
N LYS A 47 3.31 -7.59 -1.88
CA LYS A 47 2.82 -8.78 -1.20
C LYS A 47 1.89 -8.48 -0.02
N GLY A 48 1.78 -7.23 0.37
CA GLY A 48 0.88 -6.81 1.43
C GLY A 48 0.58 -5.33 1.34
N VAL A 49 -0.61 -4.95 1.79
CA VAL A 49 -1.03 -3.57 1.98
C VAL A 49 -1.77 -3.51 3.30
N GLU A 50 -1.49 -2.51 4.11
CA GLU A 50 -2.22 -2.24 5.34
C GLU A 50 -2.47 -0.74 5.49
N PHE A 51 -3.56 -0.37 6.16
CA PHE A 51 -3.99 1.01 6.36
C PHE A 51 -3.93 1.37 7.84
N GLY A 52 -3.48 2.60 8.16
CA GLY A 52 -3.38 3.09 9.54
C GLY A 52 -2.59 2.16 10.44
N ALA A 53 -3.21 1.70 11.53
CA ALA A 53 -2.60 0.74 12.46
C ALA A 53 -2.38 -0.66 11.83
N GLY A 54 -3.07 -0.96 10.71
CA GLY A 54 -2.90 -2.19 9.97
C GLY A 54 -3.08 -3.44 10.84
N PHE A 55 -2.18 -4.41 10.73
CA PHE A 55 -2.22 -5.63 11.52
C PHE A 55 -2.09 -5.40 13.03
N ALA A 56 -1.53 -4.27 13.47
CA ALA A 56 -1.46 -3.95 14.90
C ALA A 56 -2.85 -3.72 15.52
N ALA A 57 -3.83 -3.24 14.72
CA ALA A 57 -5.20 -3.04 15.18
C ALA A 57 -5.84 -4.33 15.74
N ALA A 58 -5.47 -5.49 15.21
CA ALA A 58 -5.98 -6.79 15.68
C ALA A 58 -5.59 -7.13 17.12
N ARG A 59 -4.63 -6.42 17.71
CA ARG A 59 -4.16 -6.59 19.09
C ARG A 59 -4.77 -5.58 20.05
N LEU A 60 -5.50 -4.58 19.53
CA LEU A 60 -6.10 -3.50 20.29
C LEU A 60 -7.55 -3.85 20.67
N ARG A 61 -8.01 -3.30 21.79
CA ARG A 61 -9.44 -3.26 22.11
C ARG A 61 -10.10 -2.14 21.31
N GLY A 62 -11.41 -2.21 21.11
CA GLY A 62 -12.16 -1.17 20.40
C GLY A 62 -11.95 0.23 20.98
N SER A 63 -11.93 0.35 22.31
CA SER A 63 -11.67 1.62 23.01
C SER A 63 -10.26 2.18 22.80
N GLU A 64 -9.29 1.33 22.45
CA GLU A 64 -7.90 1.71 22.17
C GLU A 64 -7.70 2.03 20.69
N ASN A 65 -8.41 1.31 19.82
CA ASN A 65 -8.30 1.47 18.37
C ASN A 65 -9.14 2.62 17.81
N ASN A 66 -10.27 2.95 18.45
CA ASN A 66 -11.13 4.02 17.99
C ASN A 66 -10.38 5.36 17.91
N ASP A 67 -10.64 6.10 16.83
CA ASP A 67 -10.11 7.45 16.64
C ASP A 67 -11.13 8.48 17.15
N PRO A 68 -10.97 9.05 18.37
CA PRO A 68 -11.94 9.96 18.93
C PRO A 68 -11.99 11.27 18.17
N PHE A 69 -13.17 11.70 17.76
CA PHE A 69 -13.37 13.00 17.11
C PHE A 69 -13.17 14.15 18.09
N CYS A 70 -12.61 15.24 17.59
CA CYS A 70 -12.49 16.51 18.31
C CYS A 70 -12.62 17.69 17.35
N VAL A 71 -12.71 18.90 17.91
CA VAL A 71 -12.73 20.14 17.13
C VAL A 71 -11.41 20.86 17.33
N GLU A 72 -10.68 21.09 16.25
CA GLU A 72 -9.46 21.88 16.23
C GLU A 72 -9.58 23.00 15.19
N ASN A 73 -9.40 24.25 15.61
CA ASN A 73 -9.47 25.42 14.74
C ASN A 73 -10.78 25.50 13.91
N GLY A 74 -11.91 25.09 14.50
CA GLY A 74 -13.21 25.08 13.84
C GLY A 74 -13.42 23.95 12.83
N LYS A 75 -12.52 22.97 12.79
CA LYS A 75 -12.62 21.77 11.93
C LYS A 75 -12.80 20.53 12.78
N ILE A 76 -13.56 19.58 12.26
CA ILE A 76 -13.68 18.24 12.86
C ILE A 76 -12.48 17.42 12.41
N VAL A 77 -11.72 16.90 13.37
CA VAL A 77 -10.56 16.02 13.16
C VAL A 77 -10.64 14.85 14.16
N THR A 78 -9.74 13.89 14.06
CA THR A 78 -9.58 12.84 15.07
C THR A 78 -8.28 13.03 15.86
N LYS A 79 -8.29 12.62 17.13
CA LYS A 79 -7.10 12.73 18.01
C LYS A 79 -6.01 11.74 17.66
N THR A 80 -6.38 10.62 17.06
CA THR A 80 -5.51 9.56 16.57
C THR A 80 -5.91 9.24 15.13
N ASN A 81 -5.13 8.41 14.44
CA ASN A 81 -5.43 8.03 13.06
C ASN A 81 -5.16 6.53 12.84
N HIS A 82 -5.68 5.70 13.75
CA HIS A 82 -5.54 4.24 13.66
C HIS A 82 -6.23 3.65 12.43
N CYS A 83 -7.34 4.26 12.00
CA CYS A 83 -8.06 3.87 10.79
C CYS A 83 -7.36 4.33 9.50
N GLY A 84 -6.28 5.13 9.59
CA GLY A 84 -5.54 5.59 8.42
C GLY A 84 -6.32 6.54 7.51
N GLY A 85 -7.22 7.38 8.07
CA GLY A 85 -7.96 8.41 7.33
C GLY A 85 -9.21 7.90 6.58
N ILE A 86 -9.55 6.61 6.72
CA ILE A 86 -10.67 5.98 6.02
C ILE A 86 -11.56 5.25 7.03
N LEU A 87 -12.85 5.51 7.00
CA LEU A 87 -13.87 4.86 7.81
C LEU A 87 -14.99 4.34 6.91
N GLY A 88 -15.23 3.02 6.95
CA GLY A 88 -16.26 2.38 6.13
C GLY A 88 -16.07 2.55 4.63
N GLY A 89 -14.82 2.69 4.16
CA GLY A 89 -14.47 2.90 2.76
C GLY A 89 -14.44 4.37 2.32
N ILE A 90 -14.74 5.31 3.22
CA ILE A 90 -14.91 6.75 2.93
C ILE A 90 -13.88 7.55 3.72
N SER A 91 -13.23 8.52 3.06
CA SER A 91 -12.28 9.42 3.71
C SER A 91 -12.95 10.26 4.80
N ASN A 92 -12.25 10.46 5.93
CA ASN A 92 -12.75 11.24 7.07
C ASN A 92 -12.11 12.64 7.19
N GLY A 93 -11.27 13.04 6.23
CA GLY A 93 -10.57 14.33 6.23
C GLY A 93 -9.21 14.32 6.93
N MET A 94 -8.85 13.22 7.61
CA MET A 94 -7.51 13.00 8.13
C MET A 94 -6.57 12.51 7.02
N PRO A 95 -5.25 12.60 7.20
CA PRO A 95 -4.30 12.01 6.24
C PRO A 95 -4.61 10.53 5.99
N VAL A 96 -4.68 10.13 4.74
CA VAL A 96 -4.78 8.71 4.40
C VAL A 96 -3.39 8.10 4.45
N VAL A 97 -3.22 7.13 5.34
CA VAL A 97 -1.93 6.47 5.61
C VAL A 97 -2.04 4.98 5.29
N PHE A 98 -1.17 4.51 4.42
CA PHE A 98 -1.06 3.08 4.14
C PHE A 98 0.40 2.64 3.98
N ARG A 99 0.66 1.35 4.11
CA ARG A 99 1.96 0.72 3.91
C ARG A 99 1.86 -0.42 2.92
N ALA A 100 2.86 -0.51 2.04
CA ALA A 100 2.97 -1.56 1.04
C ALA A 100 4.25 -2.37 1.27
N ALA A 101 4.11 -3.68 1.42
CA ALA A 101 5.22 -4.61 1.61
C ALA A 101 5.69 -5.16 0.26
N PHE A 102 6.98 -5.05 -0.01
CA PHE A 102 7.66 -5.54 -1.21
C PHE A 102 8.52 -6.75 -0.87
N LYS A 103 8.33 -7.84 -1.61
CA LYS A 103 9.21 -9.00 -1.49
C LYS A 103 10.60 -8.71 -2.07
N PRO A 104 11.65 -9.43 -1.62
CA PRO A 104 12.95 -9.41 -2.26
C PRO A 104 12.88 -9.79 -3.74
N THR A 105 13.81 -9.27 -4.54
CA THR A 105 13.98 -9.67 -5.94
C THR A 105 14.37 -11.14 -6.00
N PRO A 106 13.66 -12.01 -6.73
CA PRO A 106 13.98 -13.44 -6.79
C PRO A 106 15.20 -13.75 -7.65
N SER A 107 15.56 -12.84 -8.57
CA SER A 107 16.72 -12.97 -9.44
C SER A 107 17.98 -12.56 -8.67
N ILE A 108 18.67 -13.54 -8.07
CA ILE A 108 19.91 -13.33 -7.32
C ILE A 108 21.04 -14.18 -7.90
N SER A 109 22.27 -13.76 -7.69
CA SER A 109 23.47 -14.48 -8.19
C SER A 109 23.91 -15.60 -7.23
N ARG A 110 23.16 -15.81 -6.16
CA ARG A 110 23.34 -16.91 -5.24
C ARG A 110 22.69 -18.17 -5.79
N GLU A 111 23.32 -19.34 -5.59
CA GLU A 111 22.77 -20.63 -6.00
C GLU A 111 21.45 -20.92 -5.24
N GLN A 112 20.45 -21.37 -5.99
CA GLN A 112 19.10 -21.67 -5.50
C GLN A 112 18.66 -23.05 -6.00
N ASP A 113 17.83 -23.70 -5.22
CA ASP A 113 17.17 -24.93 -5.64
C ASP A 113 16.11 -24.63 -6.72
N SER A 114 16.06 -25.46 -7.73
CA SER A 114 15.14 -25.35 -8.86
C SER A 114 14.86 -26.73 -9.46
N VAL A 115 14.10 -26.75 -10.54
CA VAL A 115 13.78 -28.00 -11.28
C VAL A 115 14.00 -27.82 -12.77
N SER A 116 14.42 -28.88 -13.42
CA SER A 116 14.44 -29.00 -14.87
C SER A 116 13.10 -29.54 -15.35
N LEU A 117 12.27 -28.70 -16.00
CA LEU A 117 10.96 -29.13 -16.49
C LEU A 117 11.06 -30.20 -17.58
N SER A 118 12.10 -30.15 -18.43
CA SER A 118 12.29 -31.11 -19.51
C SER A 118 12.75 -32.50 -19.03
N ARG A 119 13.50 -32.53 -17.91
CA ARG A 119 14.03 -33.78 -17.34
C ARG A 119 13.24 -34.24 -16.12
N MET A 120 12.33 -33.39 -15.59
CA MET A 120 11.52 -33.65 -14.38
C MET A 120 12.41 -34.05 -13.18
N GLU A 121 13.50 -33.31 -12.98
CA GLU A 121 14.49 -33.55 -11.91
C GLU A 121 14.86 -32.28 -11.17
N GLU A 122 15.32 -32.40 -9.92
CA GLU A 122 15.87 -31.30 -9.13
C GLU A 122 17.19 -30.82 -9.75
N THR A 123 17.41 -29.52 -9.73
CA THR A 123 18.62 -28.89 -10.26
C THR A 123 18.99 -27.64 -9.44
N LYS A 124 20.15 -27.10 -9.69
CA LYS A 124 20.60 -25.82 -9.14
C LYS A 124 20.53 -24.74 -10.20
N LEU A 125 20.13 -23.54 -9.76
CA LEU A 125 20.03 -22.37 -10.60
C LEU A 125 20.85 -21.21 -10.01
N VAL A 126 21.68 -20.61 -10.84
CA VAL A 126 22.34 -19.33 -10.56
C VAL A 126 21.94 -18.36 -11.65
N ILE A 127 21.36 -17.22 -11.27
CA ILE A 127 20.94 -16.22 -12.25
C ILE A 127 22.04 -15.17 -12.34
N HIS A 128 22.75 -15.17 -13.48
CA HIS A 128 23.79 -14.19 -13.74
C HIS A 128 23.20 -12.92 -14.33
N GLY A 129 23.63 -11.76 -13.86
CA GLY A 129 23.18 -10.48 -14.38
C GLY A 129 23.34 -9.33 -13.35
N ARG A 130 22.92 -8.15 -13.77
CA ARG A 130 22.85 -6.99 -12.88
C ARG A 130 21.50 -7.00 -12.16
N HIS A 131 21.52 -7.30 -10.89
CA HIS A 131 20.34 -7.32 -10.05
C HIS A 131 20.39 -6.20 -9.00
N ASP A 132 19.23 -5.58 -8.74
CA ASP A 132 19.11 -4.63 -7.64
C ASP A 132 19.01 -5.42 -6.31
N PRO A 133 19.89 -5.18 -5.35
CA PRO A 133 19.83 -5.85 -4.05
C PRO A 133 18.62 -5.41 -3.23
N CYS A 134 18.00 -4.28 -3.58
CA CYS A 134 16.76 -3.78 -2.98
C CYS A 134 16.02 -2.91 -4.02
N ILE A 135 14.79 -3.30 -4.36
CA ILE A 135 13.97 -2.55 -5.32
C ILE A 135 13.14 -1.43 -4.67
N VAL A 136 13.05 -1.41 -3.34
CA VAL A 136 12.17 -0.50 -2.58
C VAL A 136 12.38 0.97 -2.94
N PRO A 137 13.61 1.51 -3.02
CA PRO A 137 13.82 2.92 -3.40
C PRO A 137 13.27 3.28 -4.79
N ARG A 138 13.29 2.32 -5.72
CA ARG A 138 12.75 2.50 -7.08
C ARG A 138 11.25 2.35 -7.15
N ALA A 139 10.64 1.67 -6.17
CA ALA A 139 9.21 1.46 -6.09
C ALA A 139 8.46 2.65 -5.48
N VAL A 140 9.13 3.56 -4.78
CA VAL A 140 8.52 4.73 -4.16
C VAL A 140 7.65 5.53 -5.14
N PRO A 141 8.15 6.03 -6.29
CA PRO A 141 7.34 6.77 -7.23
C PRO A 141 6.20 5.95 -7.84
N CYS A 142 6.34 4.62 -7.90
CA CYS A 142 5.26 3.75 -8.36
C CYS A 142 4.11 3.68 -7.36
N VAL A 143 4.41 3.64 -6.05
CA VAL A 143 3.41 3.67 -4.98
C VAL A 143 2.70 5.02 -4.95
N GLU A 144 3.44 6.12 -5.06
CA GLU A 144 2.86 7.47 -5.15
C GLU A 144 1.91 7.60 -6.35
N ALA A 145 2.34 7.15 -7.53
CA ALA A 145 1.51 7.18 -8.74
C ALA A 145 0.25 6.31 -8.59
N ALA A 146 0.37 5.10 -8.03
CA ALA A 146 -0.77 4.22 -7.79
C ALA A 146 -1.78 4.85 -6.82
N ALA A 147 -1.30 5.47 -5.74
CA ALA A 147 -2.13 6.19 -4.79
C ALA A 147 -2.85 7.38 -5.45
N ALA A 148 -2.12 8.19 -6.22
CA ALA A 148 -2.67 9.34 -6.92
C ALA A 148 -3.76 8.96 -7.93
N ILE A 149 -3.55 7.88 -8.69
CA ILE A 149 -4.54 7.35 -9.65
C ILE A 149 -5.81 6.90 -8.91
N ALA A 150 -5.68 6.13 -7.83
CA ALA A 150 -6.83 5.63 -7.08
C ALA A 150 -7.65 6.75 -6.45
N VAL A 151 -6.98 7.75 -5.88
CA VAL A 151 -7.63 8.91 -5.25
C VAL A 151 -8.29 9.81 -6.29
N LEU A 152 -7.61 10.08 -7.40
CA LEU A 152 -8.18 10.91 -8.48
C LEU A 152 -9.43 10.26 -9.06
N ASP A 153 -9.41 8.95 -9.31
CA ASP A 153 -10.56 8.19 -9.80
C ASP A 153 -11.76 8.33 -8.84
N ALA A 154 -11.54 8.09 -7.54
CA ALA A 154 -12.59 8.25 -6.52
C ALA A 154 -13.12 9.69 -6.43
N MET A 155 -12.26 10.69 -6.54
CA MET A 155 -12.66 12.12 -6.54
C MET A 155 -13.48 12.48 -7.77
N MET A 156 -13.14 11.96 -8.94
CA MET A 156 -13.86 12.19 -10.19
C MET A 156 -15.26 11.56 -10.13
N GLU A 157 -15.38 10.36 -9.60
CA GLU A 157 -16.66 9.68 -9.40
C GLU A 157 -17.55 10.46 -8.45
N ARG A 158 -17.02 10.88 -7.30
CA ARG A 158 -17.76 11.71 -6.33
C ARG A 158 -18.22 13.04 -6.92
N LYS A 159 -17.40 13.69 -7.74
CA LYS A 159 -17.77 14.93 -8.43
C LYS A 159 -18.94 14.71 -9.37
N LYS A 160 -18.97 13.59 -10.11
CA LYS A 160 -20.05 13.21 -11.01
C LYS A 160 -21.36 12.99 -10.26
N GLU A 161 -21.32 12.27 -9.13
CA GLU A 161 -22.48 12.03 -8.27
C GLU A 161 -23.10 13.32 -7.73
N LEU A 162 -22.27 14.30 -7.38
CA LEU A 162 -22.74 15.60 -6.91
C LEU A 162 -23.27 16.52 -8.03
N GLY A 163 -23.34 16.05 -9.28
CA GLY A 163 -23.87 16.79 -10.41
C GLY A 163 -22.93 17.85 -10.98
N TYR A 164 -21.67 17.90 -10.55
CA TYR A 164 -20.65 18.76 -11.16
C TYR A 164 -20.10 18.07 -12.43
N GLY A 165 -20.88 18.09 -13.52
CA GLY A 165 -20.41 17.67 -14.83
C GLY A 165 -19.23 18.53 -15.32
N TYR A 166 -18.45 17.96 -16.26
CA TYR A 166 -17.40 18.70 -16.98
C TYR A 166 -18.01 19.78 -17.87
#